data_4e163008c247ec547935da9ed4dd8b8f
#
_entry.id   4e163008c247ec547935da9ed4dd8b8f
#
_cell.length_a   1.000
_cell.length_b   1.000
_cell.length_c   1.000
_cell.angle_alpha   90.00
_cell.angle_beta   90.00
_cell.angle_gamma   90.00
#
_symmetry.space_group_name_H-M   'P 1'
#
loop_
_entity.id
_entity.type
_entity.pdbx_description
1 polymer ?
#
loop_
_entity_poly.entity_id
_entity_poly.type
_entity_poly.pdbx_seq_one_letter_code
_entity_poly.pdbx_strand_id
1 'polypeptide(L)'
;MPKRTDIKKVLVIGSGPIVIGQAAEFDYAGTQACLALKEEGYEVILCNSNPATIMTDTSIADKVYMEPLTLEFVARICRYERPDAIVPGIGGQTGLNLAMQLAKKGVLQECEIELLGTDAKSIECAEDRELFKELCERIGEPVVPSQITYSVEEGLEAAESIGYPVILRPAFTLGGTGGGFANDPEEMAVMMKNALALSPVHQVLVEKSIKGYKEIEYEVMRDANDTAITVCNMENLDPVGIHTGDSIVVAPSQTLTNKEYHMLRDSALKIIRALDVKGGCNVQFALDPQSFRYYVIEVNPRVSRSSALASKASGYPIARVSAKIAVGMNLDEIQLANTPACFEPTLDYVVTKMPRFPFDKFTSASNTLSTQMKATGEVMSVGRTLEESLLKAIRSLEDSKNHIHMAKFDSEHMSVDELLDYVREGTDDRIYAISQLMWAGVDHSRICNITGIDMFFLDKIKKIVDFEKEMEACPDSPELMREAKK
;
A
#
# COMPACT_ATOMS: atom_id res chain seq x y z
N MET A 1 -4.55 27.00 -12.83
CA MET A 1 -3.73 28.24 -12.74
C MET A 1 -2.46 27.98 -13.54
N PRO A 2 -1.89 29.00 -14.20
CA PRO A 2 -0.63 28.80 -14.87
C PRO A 2 0.45 28.39 -13.84
N LYS A 3 1.45 27.65 -14.31
CA LYS A 3 2.64 27.26 -13.55
C LYS A 3 3.18 28.41 -12.69
N ARG A 4 3.61 28.14 -11.48
CA ARG A 4 4.20 29.09 -10.53
C ARG A 4 5.49 29.68 -11.12
N THR A 5 5.53 30.99 -11.32
CA THR A 5 6.70 31.73 -11.84
C THR A 5 7.49 32.45 -10.77
N ASP A 6 6.95 32.51 -9.56
CA ASP A 6 7.56 33.06 -8.37
C ASP A 6 8.57 32.10 -7.72
N ILE A 7 8.47 30.78 -8.01
CA ILE A 7 9.40 29.74 -7.60
C ILE A 7 10.41 29.50 -8.71
N LYS A 8 11.69 29.35 -8.35
CA LYS A 8 12.79 29.06 -9.29
C LYS A 8 13.57 27.81 -8.90
N LYS A 9 13.77 27.60 -7.59
CA LYS A 9 14.61 26.57 -7.04
C LYS A 9 13.80 25.64 -6.10
N VAL A 10 13.79 24.36 -6.38
CA VAL A 10 13.00 23.37 -5.65
C VAL A 10 13.90 22.30 -5.06
N LEU A 11 13.76 22.03 -3.75
CA LEU A 11 14.40 20.90 -3.09
C LEU A 11 13.47 19.68 -3.09
N VAL A 12 13.96 18.55 -3.60
CA VAL A 12 13.34 17.24 -3.51
C VAL A 12 14.06 16.42 -2.45
N ILE A 13 13.33 15.91 -1.48
CA ILE A 13 13.87 15.00 -0.46
C ILE A 13 13.58 13.57 -0.92
N GLY A 14 14.63 12.76 -1.06
CA GLY A 14 14.51 11.36 -1.42
C GLY A 14 14.04 10.48 -0.26
N SER A 15 13.97 9.18 -0.49
CA SER A 15 13.50 8.18 0.49
C SER A 15 14.60 7.62 1.40
N GLY A 16 15.86 7.92 1.11
CA GLY A 16 16.99 7.35 1.84
C GLY A 16 17.40 5.96 1.35
N PRO A 17 17.98 5.13 2.22
CA PRO A 17 18.38 3.79 1.87
C PRO A 17 17.16 2.89 1.63
N ILE A 18 17.36 1.84 0.81
CA ILE A 18 16.33 0.81 0.63
C ILE A 18 16.23 -0.01 1.91
N VAL A 19 15.07 0.01 2.53
CA VAL A 19 14.73 -0.75 3.73
C VAL A 19 13.39 -1.48 3.52
N ILE A 20 13.11 -2.50 4.33
CA ILE A 20 11.79 -3.14 4.33
C ILE A 20 10.74 -2.07 4.63
N GLY A 21 9.75 -1.92 3.75
CA GLY A 21 8.72 -0.89 3.86
C GLY A 21 8.99 0.39 3.05
N GLN A 22 10.23 0.66 2.65
CA GLN A 22 10.61 1.75 1.73
C GLN A 22 11.59 1.21 0.69
N ALA A 23 11.07 0.66 -0.38
CA ALA A 23 11.85 0.00 -1.41
C ALA A 23 12.13 0.90 -2.64
N ALA A 24 12.61 0.28 -3.72
CA ALA A 24 13.06 0.98 -4.94
C ALA A 24 11.97 1.78 -5.67
N GLU A 25 10.70 1.59 -5.36
CA GLU A 25 9.57 2.33 -5.92
C GLU A 25 9.67 3.84 -5.69
N PHE A 26 10.25 4.24 -4.55
CA PHE A 26 10.46 5.66 -4.25
C PHE A 26 11.60 6.28 -5.05
N ASP A 27 12.57 5.47 -5.48
CA ASP A 27 13.60 5.92 -6.42
C ASP A 27 12.98 6.33 -7.77
N TYR A 28 12.07 5.52 -8.28
CA TYR A 28 11.30 5.85 -9.48
C TYR A 28 10.51 7.15 -9.28
N ALA A 29 9.78 7.26 -8.17
CA ALA A 29 8.96 8.43 -7.89
C ALA A 29 9.80 9.71 -7.80
N GLY A 30 10.91 9.69 -7.08
CA GLY A 30 11.82 10.82 -6.95
C GLY A 30 12.49 11.21 -8.26
N THR A 31 12.93 10.22 -9.04
CA THR A 31 13.49 10.45 -10.38
C THR A 31 12.47 11.15 -11.30
N GLN A 32 11.24 10.64 -11.35
CA GLN A 32 10.18 11.21 -12.20
C GLN A 32 9.79 12.63 -11.75
N ALA A 33 9.79 12.90 -10.45
CA ALA A 33 9.53 14.24 -9.95
C ALA A 33 10.64 15.23 -10.33
N CYS A 34 11.91 14.86 -10.14
CA CYS A 34 13.04 15.71 -10.54
C CYS A 34 12.99 16.04 -12.04
N LEU A 35 12.79 15.03 -12.88
CA LEU A 35 12.69 15.21 -14.33
C LEU A 35 11.50 16.11 -14.72
N ALA A 36 10.33 15.92 -14.09
CA ALA A 36 9.16 16.75 -14.35
C ALA A 36 9.38 18.22 -13.97
N LEU A 37 10.01 18.48 -12.83
CA LEU A 37 10.34 19.83 -12.38
C LEU A 37 11.36 20.50 -13.29
N LYS A 38 12.40 19.77 -13.76
CA LYS A 38 13.37 20.28 -14.74
C LYS A 38 12.73 20.60 -16.10
N GLU A 39 11.83 19.76 -16.59
CA GLU A 39 11.06 20.05 -17.80
C GLU A 39 10.25 21.34 -17.70
N GLU A 40 9.72 21.62 -16.51
CA GLU A 40 9.02 22.87 -16.25
C GLU A 40 9.97 24.05 -16.02
N GLY A 41 11.29 23.84 -16.06
CA GLY A 41 12.31 24.89 -16.01
C GLY A 41 12.70 25.35 -14.61
N TYR A 42 12.46 24.52 -13.58
CA TYR A 42 12.94 24.77 -12.23
C TYR A 42 14.38 24.27 -12.05
N GLU A 43 15.17 24.96 -11.23
CA GLU A 43 16.44 24.44 -10.70
C GLU A 43 16.09 23.40 -9.62
N VAL A 44 16.53 22.16 -9.83
CA VAL A 44 16.20 21.05 -8.93
C VAL A 44 17.39 20.65 -8.11
N ILE A 45 17.21 20.70 -6.78
CA ILE A 45 18.17 20.18 -5.80
C ILE A 45 17.60 18.88 -5.26
N LEU A 46 18.40 17.82 -5.27
CA LEU A 46 18.04 16.53 -4.66
C LEU A 46 18.89 16.26 -3.43
N CYS A 47 18.27 15.86 -2.33
CA CYS A 47 18.96 15.29 -1.18
C CYS A 47 18.53 13.82 -0.99
N ASN A 48 19.49 12.90 -1.12
CA ASN A 48 19.27 11.46 -0.85
C ASN A 48 20.56 10.81 -0.38
N SER A 49 20.47 9.89 0.59
CA SER A 49 21.64 9.24 1.18
C SER A 49 22.11 7.99 0.45
N ASN A 50 21.34 7.47 -0.50
CA ASN A 50 21.67 6.26 -1.24
C ASN A 50 22.42 6.58 -2.53
N PRO A 51 23.73 6.25 -2.65
CA PRO A 51 24.49 6.49 -3.87
C PRO A 51 24.21 5.46 -5.00
N ALA A 52 23.55 4.37 -4.68
CA ALA A 52 23.29 3.25 -5.60
C ALA A 52 21.88 3.31 -6.22
N THR A 53 21.37 4.50 -6.48
CA THR A 53 20.05 4.71 -7.10
C THR A 53 20.16 5.57 -8.35
N ILE A 54 19.21 5.39 -9.29
CA ILE A 54 19.08 6.27 -10.48
C ILE A 54 18.81 7.71 -10.05
N MET A 55 18.07 7.92 -8.96
CA MET A 55 17.70 9.25 -8.47
C MET A 55 18.93 10.14 -8.23
N THR A 56 20.03 9.58 -7.71
CA THR A 56 21.26 10.34 -7.40
C THR A 56 22.22 10.48 -8.59
N ASP A 57 21.84 10.03 -9.78
CA ASP A 57 22.59 10.32 -10.99
C ASP A 57 22.61 11.85 -11.25
N THR A 58 23.77 12.37 -11.60
CA THR A 58 23.99 13.82 -11.81
C THR A 58 23.21 14.41 -12.98
N SER A 59 22.65 13.58 -13.87
CA SER A 59 21.77 14.01 -14.95
C SER A 59 20.34 14.28 -14.50
N ILE A 60 19.91 13.73 -13.35
CA ILE A 60 18.53 13.78 -12.88
C ILE A 60 18.20 15.13 -12.24
N ALA A 61 19.06 15.64 -11.36
CA ALA A 61 18.90 16.94 -10.71
C ALA A 61 20.06 17.88 -11.06
N ASP A 62 19.88 19.18 -10.90
CA ASP A 62 20.94 20.17 -11.16
C ASP A 62 22.00 20.13 -10.07
N LYS A 63 21.60 19.77 -8.84
CA LYS A 63 22.50 19.49 -7.72
C LYS A 63 22.04 18.27 -6.96
N VAL A 64 22.98 17.40 -6.57
CA VAL A 64 22.72 16.19 -5.79
C VAL A 64 23.54 16.22 -4.52
N TYR A 65 22.85 16.16 -3.38
CA TYR A 65 23.43 16.01 -2.05
C TYR A 65 23.29 14.56 -1.58
N MET A 66 24.39 13.82 -1.57
CA MET A 66 24.44 12.45 -1.03
C MET A 66 24.76 12.52 0.47
N GLU A 67 23.79 13.02 1.23
CA GLU A 67 23.93 13.27 2.67
C GLU A 67 22.88 12.48 3.46
N PRO A 68 23.13 12.20 4.75
CA PRO A 68 22.14 11.57 5.62
C PRO A 68 20.83 12.34 5.65
N LEU A 69 19.70 11.63 5.47
CA LEU A 69 18.37 12.23 5.57
C LEU A 69 17.97 12.43 7.02
N THR A 70 18.65 13.38 7.68
CA THR A 70 18.35 13.81 9.05
C THR A 70 18.01 15.30 9.06
N LEU A 71 17.28 15.74 10.09
CA LEU A 71 16.92 17.14 10.25
C LEU A 71 18.14 18.07 10.17
N GLU A 72 19.26 17.68 10.78
CA GLU A 72 20.49 18.52 10.83
C GLU A 72 21.05 18.75 9.42
N PHE A 73 21.26 17.67 8.65
CA PHE A 73 21.83 17.78 7.30
C PHE A 73 20.89 18.51 6.34
N VAL A 74 19.61 18.16 6.35
CA VAL A 74 18.64 18.80 5.46
C VAL A 74 18.46 20.28 5.80
N ALA A 75 18.45 20.65 7.10
CA ALA A 75 18.40 22.05 7.52
C ALA A 75 19.66 22.84 7.07
N ARG A 76 20.84 22.22 7.10
CA ARG A 76 22.07 22.86 6.56
C ARG A 76 21.96 23.09 5.05
N ILE A 77 21.44 22.12 4.29
CA ILE A 77 21.20 22.27 2.86
C ILE A 77 20.19 23.39 2.59
N CYS A 78 19.09 23.45 3.34
CA CYS A 78 18.10 24.53 3.22
C CYS A 78 18.74 25.93 3.46
N ARG A 79 19.57 26.08 4.49
CA ARG A 79 20.27 27.35 4.78
C ARG A 79 21.30 27.71 3.73
N TYR A 80 21.99 26.73 3.18
CA TYR A 80 23.04 26.96 2.17
C TYR A 80 22.47 27.26 0.79
N GLU A 81 21.52 26.43 0.33
CA GLU A 81 20.95 26.53 -1.01
C GLU A 81 19.81 27.54 -1.12
N ARG A 82 19.12 27.83 -0.02
CA ARG A 82 17.94 28.71 -0.01
C ARG A 82 16.94 28.37 -1.10
N PRO A 83 16.44 27.12 -1.19
CA PRO A 83 15.40 26.79 -2.17
C PRO A 83 14.13 27.59 -1.87
N ASP A 84 13.37 27.96 -2.89
CA ASP A 84 12.10 28.64 -2.73
C ASP A 84 11.04 27.67 -2.15
N ALA A 85 11.18 26.39 -2.46
CA ALA A 85 10.19 25.41 -2.06
C ALA A 85 10.77 23.98 -1.88
N ILE A 86 10.03 23.16 -1.11
CA ILE A 86 10.28 21.71 -0.93
C ILE A 86 9.06 20.93 -1.40
N VAL A 87 9.29 19.82 -2.13
CA VAL A 87 8.26 18.82 -2.45
C VAL A 87 8.40 17.64 -1.50
N PRO A 88 7.58 17.53 -0.44
CA PRO A 88 7.75 16.54 0.60
C PRO A 88 7.18 15.17 0.23
N GLY A 89 6.12 15.11 -0.57
CA GLY A 89 5.30 13.90 -0.80
C GLY A 89 5.92 12.86 -1.73
N ILE A 90 7.11 13.10 -2.28
CA ILE A 90 7.76 12.20 -3.25
C ILE A 90 8.73 11.22 -2.58
N GLY A 91 9.36 11.62 -1.48
CA GLY A 91 10.33 10.81 -0.73
C GLY A 91 9.71 9.82 0.26
N GLY A 92 8.46 9.45 0.08
CA GLY A 92 7.75 8.54 1.00
C GLY A 92 7.62 9.14 2.41
N GLN A 93 7.53 8.27 3.41
CA GLN A 93 7.39 8.68 4.81
C GLN A 93 8.60 9.46 5.32
N THR A 94 9.81 9.13 4.86
CA THR A 94 11.03 9.85 5.23
C THR A 94 10.95 11.32 4.83
N GLY A 95 10.54 11.59 3.59
CA GLY A 95 10.39 12.96 3.09
C GLY A 95 9.34 13.76 3.86
N LEU A 96 8.17 13.17 4.14
CA LEU A 96 7.13 13.81 4.94
C LEU A 96 7.60 14.12 6.37
N ASN A 97 8.20 13.16 7.05
CA ASN A 97 8.66 13.32 8.42
C ASN A 97 9.71 14.44 8.54
N LEU A 98 10.64 14.51 7.59
CA LEU A 98 11.64 15.55 7.55
C LEU A 98 11.03 16.93 7.28
N ALA A 99 10.09 17.04 6.35
CA ALA A 99 9.37 18.29 6.09
C ALA A 99 8.63 18.80 7.33
N MET A 100 7.96 17.91 8.07
CA MET A 100 7.29 18.24 9.33
C MET A 100 8.29 18.67 10.42
N GLN A 101 9.44 18.01 10.53
CA GLN A 101 10.49 18.40 11.47
C GLN A 101 11.08 19.77 11.14
N LEU A 102 11.34 20.05 9.85
CA LEU A 102 11.81 21.36 9.39
C LEU A 102 10.80 22.47 9.72
N ALA A 103 9.50 22.20 9.48
CA ALA A 103 8.42 23.13 9.81
C ALA A 103 8.36 23.39 11.34
N LYS A 104 8.31 22.34 12.17
CA LYS A 104 8.23 22.43 13.64
C LYS A 104 9.46 23.10 14.27
N LYS A 105 10.63 23.01 13.64
CA LYS A 105 11.87 23.66 14.10
C LYS A 105 12.07 25.07 13.54
N GLY A 106 11.12 25.60 12.77
CA GLY A 106 11.16 26.96 12.23
C GLY A 106 12.15 27.15 11.07
N VAL A 107 12.75 26.08 10.53
CA VAL A 107 13.72 26.18 9.43
C VAL A 107 13.06 26.67 8.14
N LEU A 108 11.81 26.26 7.88
CA LEU A 108 11.07 26.72 6.70
C LEU A 108 10.84 28.22 6.76
N GLN A 109 10.44 28.76 7.91
CA GLN A 109 10.23 30.20 8.11
C GLN A 109 11.55 30.97 8.06
N GLU A 110 12.62 30.46 8.71
CA GLU A 110 13.97 31.05 8.68
C GLU A 110 14.51 31.20 7.26
N CYS A 111 14.23 30.21 6.41
CA CYS A 111 14.74 30.17 5.03
C CYS A 111 13.75 30.68 3.98
N GLU A 112 12.52 31.07 4.39
CA GLU A 112 11.43 31.47 3.51
C GLU A 112 11.03 30.39 2.48
N ILE A 113 10.99 29.12 2.94
CA ILE A 113 10.72 27.95 2.12
C ILE A 113 9.25 27.55 2.22
N GLU A 114 8.59 27.35 1.08
CA GLU A 114 7.21 26.83 0.99
C GLU A 114 7.20 25.30 0.85
N LEU A 115 6.24 24.61 1.47
CA LEU A 115 5.94 23.21 1.19
C LEU A 115 4.95 23.13 0.03
N LEU A 116 5.32 22.42 -1.05
CA LEU A 116 4.50 22.27 -2.24
C LEU A 116 3.71 20.95 -2.23
N GLY A 117 2.52 20.99 -2.81
CA GLY A 117 1.62 19.85 -2.88
C GLY A 117 0.79 19.72 -1.61
N THR A 118 1.26 18.91 -0.66
CA THR A 118 0.57 18.72 0.62
C THR A 118 1.19 19.62 1.69
N ASP A 119 0.42 20.48 2.32
CA ASP A 119 0.90 21.37 3.37
C ASP A 119 1.08 20.65 4.72
N ALA A 120 1.75 21.33 5.67
CA ALA A 120 2.07 20.74 6.97
C ALA A 120 0.83 20.36 7.78
N LYS A 121 -0.27 21.13 7.66
CA LYS A 121 -1.52 20.85 8.39
C LYS A 121 -2.22 19.61 7.83
N SER A 122 -2.24 19.48 6.52
CA SER A 122 -2.81 18.32 5.83
C SER A 122 -2.02 17.04 6.14
N ILE A 123 -0.68 17.15 6.17
CA ILE A 123 0.19 16.03 6.58
C ILE A 123 -0.11 15.64 8.03
N GLU A 124 -0.14 16.61 8.95
CA GLU A 124 -0.39 16.33 10.37
C GLU A 124 -1.77 15.68 10.57
N CYS A 125 -2.81 16.18 9.88
CA CYS A 125 -4.16 15.64 9.96
C CYS A 125 -4.24 14.20 9.42
N ALA A 126 -3.50 13.86 8.37
CA ALA A 126 -3.51 12.51 7.80
C ALA A 126 -2.69 11.50 8.62
N GLU A 127 -1.60 11.94 9.26
CA GLU A 127 -0.67 11.08 10.00
C GLU A 127 -1.08 10.91 11.49
N ASP A 128 -1.79 11.88 12.06
CA ASP A 128 -2.31 11.78 13.42
C ASP A 128 -3.66 11.07 13.42
N ARG A 129 -3.75 9.95 14.13
CA ARG A 129 -4.94 9.08 14.14
C ARG A 129 -6.18 9.77 14.69
N GLU A 130 -6.01 10.63 15.70
CA GLU A 130 -7.13 11.31 16.33
C GLU A 130 -7.67 12.41 15.41
N LEU A 131 -6.77 13.23 14.85
CA LEU A 131 -7.14 14.27 13.88
C LEU A 131 -7.77 13.67 12.60
N PHE A 132 -7.25 12.54 12.15
CA PHE A 132 -7.80 11.84 10.99
C PHE A 132 -9.19 11.26 11.28
N LYS A 133 -9.37 10.66 12.46
CA LYS A 133 -10.69 10.17 12.92
C LYS A 133 -11.70 11.31 12.99
N GLU A 134 -11.35 12.44 13.63
CA GLU A 134 -12.21 13.64 13.69
C GLU A 134 -12.56 14.18 12.29
N LEU A 135 -11.59 14.17 11.36
CA LEU A 135 -11.83 14.55 9.98
C LEU A 135 -12.87 13.63 9.33
N CYS A 136 -12.69 12.32 9.42
CA CYS A 136 -13.59 11.33 8.84
C CYS A 136 -15.00 11.44 9.44
N GLU A 137 -15.12 11.56 10.76
CA GLU A 137 -16.40 11.77 11.43
C GLU A 137 -17.11 13.06 10.95
N ARG A 138 -16.38 14.16 10.82
CA ARG A 138 -16.89 15.44 10.32
C ARG A 138 -17.44 15.35 8.90
N ILE A 139 -16.80 14.56 8.03
CA ILE A 139 -17.26 14.36 6.65
C ILE A 139 -18.21 13.17 6.50
N GLY A 140 -18.53 12.46 7.59
CA GLY A 140 -19.41 11.29 7.59
C GLY A 140 -18.83 10.06 6.92
N GLU A 141 -17.50 9.89 6.98
CA GLU A 141 -16.81 8.66 6.53
C GLU A 141 -16.57 7.74 7.71
N PRO A 142 -16.89 6.44 7.59
CA PRO A 142 -16.76 5.51 8.70
C PRO A 142 -15.29 5.12 8.91
N VAL A 143 -14.82 5.28 10.14
CA VAL A 143 -13.54 4.75 10.61
C VAL A 143 -13.78 3.58 11.56
N VAL A 144 -12.76 2.73 11.74
CA VAL A 144 -12.87 1.60 12.64
C VAL A 144 -13.15 2.09 14.06
N PRO A 145 -14.23 1.60 14.72
CA PRO A 145 -14.53 1.99 16.08
C PRO A 145 -13.35 1.70 17.01
N SER A 146 -12.89 2.71 17.71
CA SER A 146 -11.69 2.61 18.55
C SER A 146 -11.77 3.55 19.74
N GLN A 147 -11.06 3.20 20.81
CA GLN A 147 -10.94 3.99 22.02
C GLN A 147 -9.53 3.91 22.57
N ILE A 148 -8.98 5.05 22.96
CA ILE A 148 -7.71 5.14 23.67
C ILE A 148 -7.97 4.84 25.15
N THR A 149 -7.12 4.00 25.74
CA THR A 149 -7.26 3.51 27.14
C THR A 149 -5.91 3.54 27.84
N TYR A 150 -5.95 3.74 29.15
CA TYR A 150 -4.76 3.91 30.02
C TYR A 150 -4.72 2.91 31.15
N SER A 151 -5.77 2.09 31.31
CA SER A 151 -5.85 1.03 32.33
C SER A 151 -6.46 -0.25 31.75
N VAL A 152 -6.32 -1.34 32.47
CA VAL A 152 -6.95 -2.62 32.10
C VAL A 152 -8.48 -2.51 32.18
N GLU A 153 -8.98 -1.82 33.17
CA GLU A 153 -10.41 -1.61 33.39
C GLU A 153 -11.03 -0.80 32.23
N GLU A 154 -10.42 0.34 31.86
CA GLU A 154 -10.85 1.14 30.70
C GLU A 154 -10.79 0.31 29.40
N GLY A 155 -9.76 -0.53 29.26
CA GLY A 155 -9.62 -1.42 28.10
C GLY A 155 -10.76 -2.44 27.98
N LEU A 156 -11.17 -3.05 29.11
CA LEU A 156 -12.29 -3.98 29.15
C LEU A 156 -13.62 -3.29 28.82
N GLU A 157 -13.88 -2.12 29.41
CA GLU A 157 -15.07 -1.32 29.12
C GLU A 157 -15.14 -0.90 27.63
N ALA A 158 -14.00 -0.47 27.07
CA ALA A 158 -13.89 -0.14 25.67
C ALA A 158 -14.18 -1.34 24.76
N ALA A 159 -13.60 -2.50 25.08
CA ALA A 159 -13.81 -3.72 24.31
C ALA A 159 -15.27 -4.22 24.37
N GLU A 160 -15.91 -4.11 25.53
CA GLU A 160 -17.33 -4.44 25.66
C GLU A 160 -18.23 -3.50 24.86
N SER A 161 -17.93 -2.20 24.88
CA SER A 161 -18.65 -1.19 24.09
C SER A 161 -18.46 -1.37 22.56
N ILE A 162 -17.25 -1.69 22.11
CA ILE A 162 -16.88 -1.89 20.70
C ILE A 162 -17.42 -3.23 20.19
N GLY A 163 -17.44 -4.25 21.05
CA GLY A 163 -17.80 -5.64 20.74
C GLY A 163 -16.60 -6.47 20.25
N TYR A 164 -16.42 -7.63 20.90
CA TYR A 164 -15.37 -8.60 20.52
C TYR A 164 -15.60 -9.19 19.11
N PRO A 165 -14.53 -9.62 18.41
CA PRO A 165 -13.12 -9.48 18.78
C PRO A 165 -12.61 -8.06 18.62
N VAL A 166 -11.60 -7.69 19.42
CA VAL A 166 -10.90 -6.40 19.34
C VAL A 166 -9.40 -6.61 19.07
N ILE A 167 -8.75 -5.57 18.56
CA ILE A 167 -7.30 -5.50 18.40
C ILE A 167 -6.73 -4.46 19.36
N LEU A 168 -5.62 -4.78 20.00
CA LEU A 168 -4.89 -3.87 20.87
C LEU A 168 -3.65 -3.34 20.14
N ARG A 169 -3.42 -2.04 20.24
CA ARG A 169 -2.23 -1.40 19.66
C ARG A 169 -1.59 -0.49 20.70
N PRO A 170 -0.50 -0.91 21.35
CA PRO A 170 0.24 -0.04 22.26
C PRO A 170 0.79 1.18 21.53
N ALA A 171 0.70 2.35 22.14
CA ALA A 171 1.20 3.56 21.55
C ALA A 171 2.74 3.60 21.56
N PHE A 172 3.34 4.17 20.51
CA PHE A 172 4.78 4.37 20.33
C PHE A 172 5.63 3.09 20.39
N THR A 173 5.06 1.93 20.05
CA THR A 173 5.82 0.70 19.87
C THR A 173 6.22 0.50 18.41
N LEU A 174 7.40 -0.09 18.19
CA LEU A 174 7.89 -0.38 16.84
C LEU A 174 7.34 -1.71 16.33
N GLY A 175 6.91 -1.73 15.07
CA GLY A 175 6.55 -2.97 14.38
C GLY A 175 5.36 -3.74 14.94
N GLY A 176 4.45 -3.07 15.66
CA GLY A 176 3.28 -3.73 16.24
C GLY A 176 3.56 -4.56 17.51
N THR A 177 4.73 -4.37 18.13
CA THR A 177 5.12 -5.10 19.35
C THR A 177 4.12 -4.86 20.48
N GLY A 178 3.66 -5.96 21.10
CA GLY A 178 2.69 -5.93 22.21
C GLY A 178 1.24 -5.74 21.78
N GLY A 179 0.99 -5.60 20.48
CA GLY A 179 -0.35 -5.64 19.89
C GLY A 179 -0.83 -7.07 19.69
N GLY A 180 -2.13 -7.25 19.49
CA GLY A 180 -2.73 -8.54 19.19
C GLY A 180 -4.24 -8.51 19.25
N PHE A 181 -4.86 -9.65 18.95
CA PHE A 181 -6.30 -9.82 18.96
C PHE A 181 -6.75 -10.40 20.29
N ALA A 182 -7.81 -9.85 20.88
CA ALA A 182 -8.53 -10.41 22.01
C ALA A 182 -9.94 -10.81 21.56
N ASN A 183 -10.31 -12.08 21.79
CA ASN A 183 -11.59 -12.63 21.37
C ASN A 183 -12.65 -12.56 22.48
N ASP A 184 -12.19 -12.41 23.71
CA ASP A 184 -13.03 -12.40 24.91
C ASP A 184 -12.41 -11.52 26.00
N PRO A 185 -13.13 -11.26 27.13
CA PRO A 185 -12.63 -10.44 28.23
C PRO A 185 -11.41 -11.01 28.95
N GLU A 186 -11.24 -12.34 28.98
CA GLU A 186 -10.13 -13.00 29.68
C GLU A 186 -8.81 -12.76 28.90
N GLU A 187 -8.83 -13.01 27.59
CA GLU A 187 -7.71 -12.68 26.70
C GLU A 187 -7.41 -11.18 26.75
N MET A 188 -8.44 -10.34 26.72
CA MET A 188 -8.31 -8.88 26.76
C MET A 188 -7.58 -8.42 28.02
N ALA A 189 -7.92 -8.90 29.20
CA ALA A 189 -7.28 -8.49 30.46
C ALA A 189 -5.79 -8.82 30.49
N VAL A 190 -5.40 -10.00 30.00
CA VAL A 190 -4.00 -10.42 29.92
C VAL A 190 -3.23 -9.57 28.93
N MET A 191 -3.79 -9.35 27.76
CA MET A 191 -3.14 -8.60 26.69
C MET A 191 -3.00 -7.12 27.03
N MET A 192 -4.04 -6.50 27.62
CA MET A 192 -4.00 -5.10 28.06
C MET A 192 -2.87 -4.84 29.04
N LYS A 193 -2.69 -5.73 30.03
CA LYS A 193 -1.61 -5.61 31.00
C LYS A 193 -0.22 -5.61 30.33
N ASN A 194 -0.02 -6.48 29.36
CA ASN A 194 1.23 -6.54 28.59
C ASN A 194 1.40 -5.33 27.68
N ALA A 195 0.35 -4.92 26.98
CA ALA A 195 0.35 -3.79 26.07
C ALA A 195 0.66 -2.46 26.78
N LEU A 196 0.05 -2.22 27.94
CA LEU A 196 0.33 -1.04 28.78
C LEU A 196 1.79 -1.03 29.28
N ALA A 197 2.33 -2.20 29.67
CA ALA A 197 3.72 -2.30 30.13
C ALA A 197 4.73 -2.00 29.00
N LEU A 198 4.40 -2.33 27.76
CA LEU A 198 5.25 -2.13 26.59
C LEU A 198 5.14 -0.72 26.00
N SER A 199 4.04 -0.01 26.25
CA SER A 199 3.87 1.38 25.80
C SER A 199 4.68 2.33 26.69
N PRO A 200 5.62 3.13 26.14
CA PRO A 200 6.40 4.10 26.91
C PRO A 200 5.54 5.16 27.62
N VAL A 201 4.32 5.37 27.13
CA VAL A 201 3.38 6.36 27.67
C VAL A 201 2.18 5.69 28.35
N HIS A 202 2.21 4.37 28.55
CA HIS A 202 1.13 3.59 29.15
C HIS A 202 -0.24 3.82 28.48
N GLN A 203 -0.24 3.87 27.16
CA GLN A 203 -1.42 4.13 26.35
C GLN A 203 -1.63 2.98 25.35
N VAL A 204 -2.86 2.48 25.27
CA VAL A 204 -3.26 1.43 24.33
C VAL A 204 -4.50 1.85 23.57
N LEU A 205 -4.47 1.75 22.24
CA LEU A 205 -5.66 1.86 21.40
C LEU A 205 -6.35 0.48 21.38
N VAL A 206 -7.61 0.44 21.77
CA VAL A 206 -8.51 -0.69 21.61
C VAL A 206 -9.39 -0.42 20.39
N GLU A 207 -9.36 -1.30 19.42
CA GLU A 207 -10.00 -1.11 18.12
C GLU A 207 -10.82 -2.35 17.75
N LYS A 208 -11.97 -2.16 17.07
CA LYS A 208 -12.76 -3.29 16.55
C LYS A 208 -11.93 -4.10 15.57
N SER A 209 -11.95 -5.42 15.71
CA SER A 209 -11.34 -6.30 14.72
C SER A 209 -12.14 -6.28 13.42
N ILE A 210 -11.44 -5.97 12.34
CA ILE A 210 -11.96 -6.04 10.96
C ILE A 210 -11.25 -7.17 10.18
N LYS A 211 -10.69 -8.14 10.91
CA LYS A 211 -10.07 -9.33 10.30
C LYS A 211 -11.10 -10.04 9.42
N GLY A 212 -10.69 -10.41 8.21
CA GLY A 212 -11.56 -11.08 7.25
C GLY A 212 -12.36 -10.14 6.35
N TYR A 213 -12.28 -8.80 6.53
CA TYR A 213 -12.79 -7.85 5.56
C TYR A 213 -11.91 -7.85 4.31
N LYS A 214 -12.49 -7.50 3.16
CA LYS A 214 -11.71 -7.26 1.93
C LYS A 214 -10.88 -5.99 2.11
N GLU A 215 -9.65 -6.00 1.65
CA GLU A 215 -8.79 -4.81 1.62
C GLU A 215 -8.76 -4.24 0.21
N ILE A 216 -9.26 -3.01 0.07
CA ILE A 216 -9.40 -2.31 -1.21
C ILE A 216 -8.63 -0.99 -1.13
N GLU A 217 -7.86 -0.68 -2.16
CA GLU A 217 -7.11 0.56 -2.25
C GLU A 217 -7.57 1.40 -3.45
N TYR A 218 -7.56 2.71 -3.26
CA TYR A 218 -7.74 3.70 -4.32
C TYR A 218 -6.57 4.66 -4.37
N GLU A 219 -5.96 4.78 -5.54
CA GLU A 219 -5.03 5.87 -5.85
C GLU A 219 -5.79 7.00 -6.47
N VAL A 220 -5.78 8.16 -5.82
CA VAL A 220 -6.51 9.35 -6.23
C VAL A 220 -5.56 10.53 -6.46
N MET A 221 -5.96 11.43 -7.34
CA MET A 221 -5.23 12.65 -7.66
C MET A 221 -6.17 13.84 -7.55
N ARG A 222 -5.65 14.98 -7.06
CA ARG A 222 -6.40 16.23 -7.00
C ARG A 222 -5.49 17.43 -7.28
N ASP A 223 -5.98 18.40 -8.04
CA ASP A 223 -5.30 19.66 -8.29
C ASP A 223 -5.85 20.84 -7.44
N ALA A 224 -5.30 22.02 -7.64
CA ALA A 224 -5.69 23.21 -6.89
C ALA A 224 -7.07 23.78 -7.29
N ASN A 225 -7.60 23.38 -8.45
CA ASN A 225 -8.94 23.75 -8.92
C ASN A 225 -10.03 22.78 -8.48
N ASP A 226 -9.69 21.83 -7.58
CA ASP A 226 -10.57 20.77 -7.09
C ASP A 226 -10.97 19.74 -8.16
N THR A 227 -10.28 19.68 -9.30
CA THR A 227 -10.41 18.54 -10.21
C THR A 227 -9.79 17.33 -9.52
N ALA A 228 -10.61 16.29 -9.29
CA ALA A 228 -10.15 15.07 -8.60
C ALA A 228 -10.57 13.84 -9.38
N ILE A 229 -9.64 12.89 -9.52
CA ILE A 229 -9.82 11.65 -10.26
C ILE A 229 -9.34 10.44 -9.46
N THR A 230 -9.84 9.27 -9.80
CA THR A 230 -9.25 7.99 -9.39
C THR A 230 -8.35 7.46 -10.49
N VAL A 231 -7.10 7.20 -10.16
CA VAL A 231 -6.12 6.68 -11.13
C VAL A 231 -6.25 5.16 -11.27
N CYS A 232 -6.42 4.49 -10.14
CA CYS A 232 -6.52 3.03 -10.11
C CYS A 232 -7.20 2.60 -8.81
N ASN A 233 -7.98 1.53 -8.88
CA ASN A 233 -8.36 0.79 -7.69
C ASN A 233 -7.68 -0.58 -7.71
N MET A 234 -7.41 -1.12 -6.52
CA MET A 234 -6.68 -2.36 -6.33
C MET A 234 -7.34 -3.17 -5.21
N GLU A 235 -7.18 -4.48 -5.28
CA GLU A 235 -7.76 -5.41 -4.30
C GLU A 235 -6.71 -6.41 -3.87
N ASN A 236 -6.60 -6.64 -2.55
CA ASN A 236 -5.77 -7.68 -2.00
C ASN A 236 -6.48 -9.05 -2.13
N LEU A 237 -5.72 -10.08 -2.51
CA LEU A 237 -6.22 -11.46 -2.47
C LEU A 237 -6.45 -11.90 -1.03
N ASP A 238 -5.55 -11.51 -0.14
CA ASP A 238 -5.66 -11.80 1.29
C ASP A 238 -6.61 -10.81 1.98
N PRO A 239 -7.45 -11.28 2.90
CA PRO A 239 -8.28 -10.38 3.70
C PRO A 239 -7.44 -9.53 4.66
N VAL A 240 -8.05 -8.47 5.20
CA VAL A 240 -7.44 -7.62 6.25
C VAL A 240 -6.86 -8.46 7.37
N GLY A 241 -5.63 -8.16 7.75
CA GLY A 241 -4.82 -8.87 8.74
C GLY A 241 -3.43 -9.25 8.23
N ILE A 242 -3.23 -9.23 6.93
CA ILE A 242 -1.92 -9.34 6.26
C ILE A 242 -1.59 -7.97 5.65
N HIS A 243 -0.35 -7.50 5.85
CA HIS A 243 0.09 -6.22 5.31
C HIS A 243 -0.03 -6.21 3.78
N THR A 244 -0.58 -5.14 3.19
CA THR A 244 -0.81 -5.03 1.74
C THR A 244 0.47 -5.23 0.91
N GLY A 245 1.65 -4.85 1.44
CA GLY A 245 2.94 -5.13 0.83
C GLY A 245 3.26 -6.62 0.68
N ASP A 246 2.73 -7.45 1.58
CA ASP A 246 2.93 -8.90 1.65
C ASP A 246 1.81 -9.69 0.95
N SER A 247 0.70 -9.06 0.61
CA SER A 247 -0.40 -9.69 -0.12
C SER A 247 -0.16 -9.70 -1.62
N ILE A 248 -0.78 -10.66 -2.30
CA ILE A 248 -0.97 -10.61 -3.75
C ILE A 248 -2.04 -9.56 -4.02
N VAL A 249 -1.74 -8.58 -4.89
CA VAL A 249 -2.65 -7.47 -5.21
C VAL A 249 -3.04 -7.52 -6.67
N VAL A 250 -4.31 -7.30 -6.95
CA VAL A 250 -4.88 -7.31 -8.30
C VAL A 250 -5.44 -5.94 -8.65
N ALA A 251 -5.16 -5.47 -9.86
CA ALA A 251 -5.72 -4.25 -10.43
C ALA A 251 -6.33 -4.52 -11.82
N PRO A 252 -7.53 -4.01 -12.12
CA PRO A 252 -8.48 -3.39 -11.19
C PRO A 252 -9.07 -4.42 -10.21
N SER A 253 -9.76 -3.95 -9.17
CA SER A 253 -10.52 -4.85 -8.27
C SER A 253 -11.45 -5.75 -9.05
N GLN A 254 -11.49 -7.03 -8.68
CA GLN A 254 -12.21 -8.06 -9.43
C GLN A 254 -13.55 -8.45 -8.79
N THR A 255 -13.69 -8.23 -7.48
CA THR A 255 -14.83 -8.74 -6.71
C THR A 255 -15.84 -7.67 -6.31
N LEU A 256 -15.57 -6.40 -6.62
CA LEU A 256 -16.48 -5.30 -6.31
C LEU A 256 -17.66 -5.26 -7.27
N THR A 257 -18.87 -5.14 -6.73
CA THR A 257 -20.02 -4.71 -7.50
C THR A 257 -19.87 -3.25 -7.93
N ASN A 258 -20.61 -2.83 -8.97
CA ASN A 258 -20.60 -1.45 -9.41
C ASN A 258 -20.97 -0.46 -8.28
N LYS A 259 -21.90 -0.85 -7.39
CA LYS A 259 -22.29 -0.02 -6.23
C LYS A 259 -21.16 0.13 -5.22
N GLU A 260 -20.46 -0.94 -4.88
CA GLU A 260 -19.31 -0.91 -3.97
C GLU A 260 -18.16 -0.11 -4.55
N TYR A 261 -17.86 -0.31 -5.83
CA TYR A 261 -16.84 0.47 -6.54
C TYR A 261 -17.10 1.98 -6.42
N HIS A 262 -18.30 2.44 -6.78
CA HIS A 262 -18.63 3.87 -6.71
C HIS A 262 -18.69 4.40 -5.29
N MET A 263 -19.19 3.61 -4.35
CA MET A 263 -19.27 3.99 -2.94
C MET A 263 -17.85 4.28 -2.38
N LEU A 264 -16.90 3.37 -2.59
CA LEU A 264 -15.52 3.55 -2.13
C LEU A 264 -14.77 4.63 -2.91
N ARG A 265 -15.02 4.74 -4.22
CA ARG A 265 -14.50 5.82 -5.06
C ARG A 265 -14.93 7.20 -4.55
N ASP A 266 -16.22 7.37 -4.28
CA ASP A 266 -16.76 8.65 -3.80
C ASP A 266 -16.22 9.00 -2.42
N SER A 267 -16.04 8.00 -1.54
CA SER A 267 -15.38 8.16 -0.25
C SER A 267 -13.92 8.62 -0.42
N ALA A 268 -13.14 7.97 -1.28
CA ALA A 268 -11.75 8.35 -1.53
C ALA A 268 -11.62 9.79 -2.06
N LEU A 269 -12.47 10.19 -3.00
CA LEU A 269 -12.51 11.56 -3.53
C LEU A 269 -12.94 12.60 -2.48
N LYS A 270 -13.84 12.23 -1.59
CA LYS A 270 -14.29 13.08 -0.48
C LYS A 270 -13.19 13.29 0.55
N ILE A 271 -12.44 12.25 0.86
CA ILE A 271 -11.32 12.29 1.80
C ILE A 271 -10.18 13.17 1.28
N ILE A 272 -9.75 13.01 0.01
CA ILE A 272 -8.65 13.82 -0.54
C ILE A 272 -9.01 15.31 -0.57
N ARG A 273 -10.30 15.64 -0.84
CA ARG A 273 -10.80 17.01 -0.76
C ARG A 273 -10.77 17.55 0.67
N ALA A 274 -11.23 16.77 1.63
CA ALA A 274 -11.29 17.18 3.03
C ALA A 274 -9.90 17.39 3.66
N LEU A 275 -8.92 16.62 3.20
CA LEU A 275 -7.51 16.78 3.59
C LEU A 275 -6.80 17.93 2.84
N ASP A 276 -7.42 18.51 1.83
CA ASP A 276 -6.81 19.51 0.93
C ASP A 276 -5.47 19.08 0.32
N VAL A 277 -5.31 17.79 0.04
CA VAL A 277 -4.13 17.27 -0.65
C VAL A 277 -4.14 17.75 -2.10
N LYS A 278 -2.99 18.24 -2.59
CA LYS A 278 -2.74 18.61 -3.98
C LYS A 278 -1.65 17.70 -4.53
N GLY A 279 -2.04 16.79 -5.39
CA GLY A 279 -1.19 15.69 -5.91
C GLY A 279 -1.82 14.34 -5.67
N GLY A 280 -0.99 13.30 -5.55
CA GLY A 280 -1.43 11.93 -5.32
C GLY A 280 -1.70 11.61 -3.86
N CYS A 281 -2.68 10.72 -3.63
CA CYS A 281 -3.05 10.21 -2.33
C CYS A 281 -3.52 8.75 -2.47
N ASN A 282 -3.08 7.90 -1.55
CA ASN A 282 -3.57 6.53 -1.44
C ASN A 282 -4.60 6.46 -0.30
N VAL A 283 -5.73 5.81 -0.55
CA VAL A 283 -6.79 5.57 0.45
C VAL A 283 -7.05 4.08 0.53
N GLN A 284 -6.96 3.52 1.74
CA GLN A 284 -7.18 2.10 2.01
C GLN A 284 -8.49 1.89 2.77
N PHE A 285 -9.26 0.92 2.30
CA PHE A 285 -10.56 0.56 2.85
C PHE A 285 -10.62 -0.91 3.26
N ALA A 286 -11.33 -1.17 4.37
CA ALA A 286 -11.83 -2.49 4.69
C ALA A 286 -13.31 -2.56 4.31
N LEU A 287 -13.67 -3.49 3.43
CA LEU A 287 -15.05 -3.72 2.99
C LEU A 287 -15.56 -5.05 3.55
N ASP A 288 -16.70 -5.02 4.23
CA ASP A 288 -17.37 -6.23 4.72
C ASP A 288 -17.80 -7.10 3.52
N PRO A 289 -17.34 -8.36 3.43
CA PRO A 289 -17.66 -9.22 2.28
C PRO A 289 -19.14 -9.59 2.17
N GLN A 290 -19.95 -9.34 3.20
CA GLN A 290 -21.37 -9.71 3.26
C GLN A 290 -22.33 -8.51 3.25
N SER A 291 -21.80 -7.28 3.28
CA SER A 291 -22.63 -6.07 3.30
C SER A 291 -21.90 -4.90 2.64
N PHE A 292 -22.61 -3.77 2.48
CA PHE A 292 -22.01 -2.52 2.02
C PHE A 292 -21.28 -1.73 3.13
N ARG A 293 -21.05 -2.35 4.29
CA ARG A 293 -20.32 -1.71 5.38
C ARG A 293 -18.84 -1.67 5.05
N TYR A 294 -18.24 -0.53 5.20
CA TYR A 294 -16.80 -0.35 5.04
C TYR A 294 -16.23 0.53 6.14
N TYR A 295 -14.91 0.53 6.25
CA TYR A 295 -14.17 1.43 7.10
C TYR A 295 -12.97 1.98 6.34
N VAL A 296 -12.64 3.25 6.57
CA VAL A 296 -11.35 3.81 6.15
C VAL A 296 -10.29 3.29 7.11
N ILE A 297 -9.26 2.64 6.58
CA ILE A 297 -8.15 2.09 7.38
C ILE A 297 -7.05 3.12 7.52
N GLU A 298 -6.59 3.65 6.38
CA GLU A 298 -5.42 4.50 6.30
C GLU A 298 -5.49 5.41 5.08
N VAL A 299 -4.88 6.58 5.21
CA VAL A 299 -4.67 7.51 4.10
C VAL A 299 -3.20 7.92 4.06
N ASN A 300 -2.61 7.85 2.89
CA ASN A 300 -1.26 8.30 2.65
C ASN A 300 -1.27 9.55 1.76
N PRO A 301 -1.12 10.78 2.32
CA PRO A 301 -1.19 12.05 1.57
C PRO A 301 0.10 12.31 0.78
N ARG A 302 0.59 11.32 0.10
CA ARG A 302 1.87 11.28 -0.60
C ARG A 302 1.88 10.18 -1.65
N VAL A 303 2.87 10.20 -2.53
CA VAL A 303 3.19 9.03 -3.36
C VAL A 303 3.57 7.87 -2.46
N SER A 304 2.94 6.71 -2.65
CA SER A 304 3.12 5.48 -1.90
C SER A 304 3.73 4.38 -2.78
N ARG A 305 3.97 3.20 -2.19
CA ARG A 305 4.34 2.03 -3.00
C ARG A 305 3.21 1.62 -3.94
N SER A 306 1.98 1.65 -3.45
CA SER A 306 0.79 1.41 -4.26
C SER A 306 0.68 2.38 -5.44
N SER A 307 1.15 3.62 -5.29
CA SER A 307 1.20 4.60 -6.40
C SER A 307 2.13 4.15 -7.53
N ALA A 308 3.26 3.52 -7.21
CA ALA A 308 4.15 2.97 -8.24
C ALA A 308 3.52 1.78 -8.95
N LEU A 309 2.83 0.89 -8.21
CA LEU A 309 2.06 -0.21 -8.79
C LEU A 309 0.93 0.32 -9.68
N ALA A 310 0.13 1.27 -9.19
CA ALA A 310 -0.96 1.89 -9.92
C ALA A 310 -0.45 2.61 -11.20
N SER A 311 0.70 3.29 -11.11
CA SER A 311 1.31 3.94 -12.27
C SER A 311 1.70 2.94 -13.36
N LYS A 312 2.30 1.81 -12.98
CA LYS A 312 2.66 0.73 -13.92
C LYS A 312 1.42 0.03 -14.46
N ALA A 313 0.42 -0.21 -13.61
CA ALA A 313 -0.81 -0.89 -14.00
C ALA A 313 -1.65 -0.06 -14.97
N SER A 314 -1.81 1.23 -14.72
CA SER A 314 -2.67 2.12 -15.51
C SER A 314 -1.95 2.87 -16.64
N GLY A 315 -0.61 2.93 -16.61
CA GLY A 315 0.16 3.80 -17.49
C GLY A 315 0.10 5.28 -17.10
N TYR A 316 -0.55 5.62 -15.98
CA TYR A 316 -0.68 7.00 -15.50
C TYR A 316 0.51 7.36 -14.60
N PRO A 317 1.35 8.35 -14.95
CA PRO A 317 2.59 8.65 -14.23
C PRO A 317 2.34 9.50 -12.97
N ILE A 318 1.81 8.90 -11.89
CA ILE A 318 1.36 9.58 -10.67
C ILE A 318 2.43 10.53 -10.12
N ALA A 319 3.68 10.08 -9.95
CA ALA A 319 4.74 10.90 -9.37
C ALA A 319 5.06 12.14 -10.23
N ARG A 320 5.08 11.97 -11.55
CA ARG A 320 5.31 13.06 -12.51
C ARG A 320 4.19 14.08 -12.48
N VAL A 321 2.94 13.62 -12.49
CA VAL A 321 1.76 14.48 -12.42
C VAL A 321 1.68 15.19 -11.07
N SER A 322 1.95 14.49 -9.96
CA SER A 322 2.02 15.10 -8.62
C SER A 322 3.03 16.23 -8.53
N ALA A 323 4.22 16.06 -9.14
CA ALA A 323 5.25 17.11 -9.17
C ALA A 323 4.79 18.34 -9.96
N LYS A 324 4.09 18.14 -11.09
CA LYS A 324 3.54 19.24 -11.89
C LYS A 324 2.39 19.96 -11.18
N ILE A 325 1.50 19.22 -10.49
CA ILE A 325 0.46 19.83 -9.64
C ILE A 325 1.09 20.65 -8.51
N ALA A 326 2.14 20.15 -7.88
CA ALA A 326 2.83 20.85 -6.79
C ALA A 326 3.33 22.24 -7.21
N VAL A 327 3.74 22.42 -8.45
CA VAL A 327 4.15 23.71 -9.00
C VAL A 327 3.00 24.50 -9.68
N GLY A 328 1.75 24.18 -9.39
CA GLY A 328 0.57 24.96 -9.70
C GLY A 328 -0.14 24.61 -11.00
N MET A 329 0.28 23.56 -11.72
CA MET A 329 -0.46 23.10 -12.90
C MET A 329 -1.72 22.35 -12.50
N ASN A 330 -2.77 22.47 -13.31
CA ASN A 330 -4.01 21.72 -13.12
C ASN A 330 -4.00 20.44 -13.98
N LEU A 331 -4.84 19.48 -13.59
CA LEU A 331 -4.92 18.18 -14.26
C LEU A 331 -5.30 18.29 -15.75
N ASP A 332 -6.12 19.25 -16.12
CA ASP A 332 -6.54 19.52 -17.50
C ASP A 332 -5.43 20.19 -18.35
N GLU A 333 -4.46 20.84 -17.70
CA GLU A 333 -3.30 21.48 -18.35
C GLU A 333 -2.14 20.50 -18.56
N ILE A 334 -2.06 19.44 -17.77
CA ILE A 334 -0.99 18.44 -17.83
C ILE A 334 -1.30 17.44 -18.93
N GLN A 335 -0.47 17.43 -19.98
CA GLN A 335 -0.59 16.46 -21.08
C GLN A 335 0.16 15.17 -20.76
N LEU A 336 -0.53 14.05 -20.93
CA LEU A 336 0.03 12.70 -20.99
C LEU A 336 0.21 12.30 -22.47
N ALA A 337 0.67 11.08 -22.72
CA ALA A 337 0.95 10.62 -24.08
C ALA A 337 -0.27 10.74 -25.02
N ASN A 338 -1.46 10.43 -24.54
CA ASN A 338 -2.66 10.36 -25.36
C ASN A 338 -3.83 11.23 -24.86
N THR A 339 -3.82 11.63 -23.59
CA THR A 339 -4.92 12.35 -22.94
C THR A 339 -4.40 13.41 -21.96
N PRO A 340 -5.18 14.43 -21.62
CA PRO A 340 -4.92 15.24 -20.43
C PRO A 340 -4.97 14.39 -19.16
N ALA A 341 -4.26 14.81 -18.12
CA ALA A 341 -4.18 14.08 -16.86
C ALA A 341 -5.49 14.06 -16.05
N CYS A 342 -6.49 14.81 -16.44
CA CYS A 342 -7.81 14.82 -15.82
C CYS A 342 -8.71 13.63 -16.20
N PHE A 343 -8.30 12.78 -17.15
CA PHE A 343 -9.05 11.60 -17.54
C PHE A 343 -8.69 10.41 -16.66
N GLU A 344 -9.70 9.76 -16.08
CA GLU A 344 -9.51 8.51 -15.31
C GLU A 344 -9.11 7.37 -16.23
N PRO A 345 -8.02 6.65 -15.93
CA PRO A 345 -7.65 5.45 -16.67
C PRO A 345 -8.73 4.34 -16.52
N THR A 346 -8.94 3.60 -17.59
CA THR A 346 -9.80 2.42 -17.61
C THR A 346 -8.97 1.22 -18.05
N LEU A 347 -8.96 0.16 -17.25
CA LEU A 347 -8.18 -1.05 -17.50
C LEU A 347 -9.08 -2.14 -18.10
N ASP A 348 -8.72 -2.67 -19.25
CA ASP A 348 -9.36 -3.81 -19.91
C ASP A 348 -8.49 -5.09 -19.86
N TYR A 349 -7.54 -5.11 -18.93
CA TYR A 349 -6.63 -6.21 -18.63
C TYR A 349 -6.48 -6.34 -17.12
N VAL A 350 -5.88 -7.43 -16.67
CA VAL A 350 -5.64 -7.70 -15.25
C VAL A 350 -4.15 -7.60 -14.96
N VAL A 351 -3.83 -6.87 -13.90
CA VAL A 351 -2.47 -6.74 -13.38
C VAL A 351 -2.40 -7.45 -12.04
N THR A 352 -1.42 -8.33 -11.87
CA THR A 352 -1.15 -9.01 -10.61
C THR A 352 0.22 -8.59 -10.08
N LYS A 353 0.25 -8.05 -8.86
CA LYS A 353 1.46 -7.85 -8.05
C LYS A 353 1.66 -9.06 -7.17
N MET A 354 2.86 -9.63 -7.16
CA MET A 354 3.22 -10.72 -6.25
C MET A 354 4.47 -10.36 -5.46
N PRO A 355 4.45 -10.46 -4.12
CA PRO A 355 5.58 -10.10 -3.27
C PRO A 355 6.71 -11.13 -3.37
N ARG A 356 7.94 -10.67 -3.18
CA ARG A 356 9.15 -11.50 -3.04
C ARG A 356 9.62 -11.46 -1.59
N PHE A 357 9.71 -12.63 -0.98
CA PHE A 357 10.14 -12.79 0.41
C PHE A 357 11.58 -13.31 0.48
N PRO A 358 12.37 -12.89 1.49
CA PRO A 358 13.76 -13.31 1.64
C PRO A 358 13.92 -14.57 2.50
N PHE A 359 12.89 -15.40 2.68
CA PHE A 359 12.93 -16.58 3.56
C PHE A 359 13.87 -17.68 3.06
N ASP A 360 14.22 -17.66 1.77
CA ASP A 360 15.28 -18.49 1.20
C ASP A 360 16.68 -18.15 1.76
N LYS A 361 16.89 -16.92 2.21
CA LYS A 361 18.14 -16.42 2.81
C LYS A 361 18.09 -16.40 4.34
N PHE A 362 16.91 -16.15 4.91
CA PHE A 362 16.68 -16.06 6.35
C PHE A 362 15.83 -17.22 6.85
N THR A 363 16.39 -18.44 6.80
CA THR A 363 15.65 -19.69 7.09
C THR A 363 15.17 -19.83 8.53
N SER A 364 15.70 -19.03 9.47
CA SER A 364 15.23 -18.98 10.86
C SER A 364 14.10 -17.97 11.10
N ALA A 365 13.77 -17.15 10.10
CA ALA A 365 12.68 -16.19 10.23
C ALA A 365 11.33 -16.89 10.05
N SER A 366 10.33 -16.46 10.83
CA SER A 366 8.95 -16.93 10.64
C SER A 366 8.41 -16.42 9.30
N ASN A 367 7.87 -17.33 8.50
CA ASN A 367 7.22 -17.04 7.22
C ASN A 367 5.71 -16.76 7.37
N THR A 368 5.17 -16.76 8.58
CA THR A 368 3.77 -16.38 8.84
C THR A 368 3.61 -14.88 8.61
N LEU A 369 2.72 -14.49 7.73
CA LEU A 369 2.43 -13.10 7.38
C LEU A 369 1.51 -12.47 8.42
N SER A 370 1.65 -11.16 8.62
CA SER A 370 0.91 -10.38 9.59
C SER A 370 0.74 -8.94 9.12
N THR A 371 0.32 -8.05 10.02
CA THR A 371 0.28 -6.61 9.74
C THR A 371 1.65 -5.95 9.60
N GLN A 372 2.73 -6.66 9.96
CA GLN A 372 4.11 -6.22 9.75
C GLN A 372 4.62 -6.72 8.40
N MET A 373 5.10 -5.81 7.55
CA MET A 373 5.66 -6.16 6.25
C MET A 373 6.96 -6.95 6.34
N LYS A 374 7.06 -8.02 5.55
CA LYS A 374 8.23 -8.91 5.45
C LYS A 374 8.81 -9.00 4.03
N ALA A 375 8.03 -8.67 3.01
CA ALA A 375 8.49 -8.68 1.63
C ALA A 375 9.61 -7.66 1.40
N THR A 376 10.61 -8.04 0.61
CA THR A 376 11.77 -7.21 0.25
C THR A 376 11.75 -6.72 -1.18
N GLY A 377 10.80 -7.21 -1.97
CA GLY A 377 10.59 -6.82 -3.35
C GLY A 377 9.26 -7.33 -3.86
N GLU A 378 8.98 -7.06 -5.10
CA GLU A 378 7.75 -7.48 -5.76
C GLU A 378 7.96 -7.61 -7.27
N VAL A 379 7.11 -8.41 -7.89
CA VAL A 379 6.96 -8.46 -9.35
C VAL A 379 5.57 -8.03 -9.73
N MET A 380 5.43 -7.54 -10.95
CA MET A 380 4.15 -7.17 -11.55
C MET A 380 4.02 -7.85 -12.90
N SER A 381 2.88 -8.41 -13.16
CA SER A 381 2.55 -9.04 -14.44
C SER A 381 1.22 -8.51 -14.99
N VAL A 382 1.08 -8.56 -16.29
CA VAL A 382 -0.12 -8.14 -17.02
C VAL A 382 -0.64 -9.31 -17.83
N GLY A 383 -1.94 -9.57 -17.76
CA GLY A 383 -2.63 -10.61 -18.52
C GLY A 383 -4.03 -10.15 -18.91
N ARG A 384 -4.66 -10.86 -19.81
CA ARG A 384 -6.07 -10.62 -20.16
C ARG A 384 -7.03 -11.19 -19.13
N THR A 385 -6.58 -12.19 -18.38
CA THR A 385 -7.30 -12.83 -17.30
C THR A 385 -6.45 -12.89 -16.04
N LEU A 386 -7.09 -13.11 -14.90
CA LEU A 386 -6.38 -13.27 -13.63
C LEU A 386 -5.47 -14.51 -13.66
N GLU A 387 -5.96 -15.61 -14.25
CA GLU A 387 -5.19 -16.85 -14.38
C GLU A 387 -3.87 -16.62 -15.13
N GLU A 388 -3.93 -15.92 -16.27
CA GLU A 388 -2.73 -15.56 -17.03
C GLU A 388 -1.78 -14.66 -16.25
N SER A 389 -2.29 -13.59 -15.63
CA SER A 389 -1.46 -12.64 -14.91
C SER A 389 -0.84 -13.25 -13.66
N LEU A 390 -1.57 -14.10 -12.91
CA LEU A 390 -1.08 -14.81 -11.74
C LEU A 390 0.06 -15.77 -12.09
N LEU A 391 -0.10 -16.60 -13.11
CA LEU A 391 0.94 -17.54 -13.54
C LEU A 391 2.17 -16.82 -14.10
N LYS A 392 1.99 -15.68 -14.78
CA LYS A 392 3.11 -14.82 -15.19
C LYS A 392 3.84 -14.24 -13.99
N ALA A 393 3.11 -13.78 -12.96
CA ALA A 393 3.71 -13.25 -11.74
C ALA A 393 4.56 -14.30 -11.02
N ILE A 394 4.04 -15.53 -10.86
CA ILE A 394 4.78 -16.65 -10.27
C ILE A 394 6.11 -16.86 -11.00
N ARG A 395 6.09 -16.97 -12.33
CA ARG A 395 7.31 -17.14 -13.12
C ARG A 395 8.30 -15.99 -12.99
N SER A 396 7.79 -14.77 -12.83
CA SER A 396 8.60 -13.54 -12.75
C SER A 396 9.31 -13.37 -11.40
N LEU A 397 8.95 -14.15 -10.37
CA LEU A 397 9.67 -14.15 -9.08
C LEU A 397 11.07 -14.70 -9.17
N GLU A 398 11.38 -15.48 -10.22
CA GLU A 398 12.69 -16.10 -10.45
C GLU A 398 13.23 -16.92 -9.24
N ASP A 399 12.29 -17.57 -8.53
CA ASP A 399 12.57 -18.42 -7.36
C ASP A 399 12.46 -19.92 -7.67
N SER A 400 12.70 -20.28 -8.93
CA SER A 400 12.63 -21.64 -9.48
C SER A 400 11.22 -22.23 -9.59
N LYS A 401 10.16 -21.46 -9.32
CA LYS A 401 8.78 -21.88 -9.52
C LYS A 401 8.29 -21.43 -10.88
N ASN A 402 7.73 -22.35 -11.65
CA ASN A 402 7.24 -22.08 -13.00
C ASN A 402 5.71 -22.04 -13.09
N HIS A 403 5.02 -22.59 -12.08
CA HIS A 403 3.58 -22.65 -12.00
C HIS A 403 3.10 -22.75 -10.54
N ILE A 404 1.81 -22.89 -10.32
CA ILE A 404 1.18 -22.86 -9.00
C ILE A 404 1.30 -24.18 -8.23
N HIS A 405 2.48 -24.80 -8.23
CA HIS A 405 2.77 -26.09 -7.58
C HIS A 405 4.10 -26.03 -6.82
N MET A 406 4.14 -26.70 -5.66
CA MET A 406 5.36 -26.93 -4.88
C MET A 406 5.38 -28.35 -4.33
N ALA A 407 6.44 -29.11 -4.66
CA ALA A 407 6.59 -30.52 -4.26
C ALA A 407 6.46 -30.77 -2.74
N LYS A 408 6.80 -29.80 -1.90
CA LYS A 408 6.67 -29.98 -0.44
C LYS A 408 5.22 -30.14 0.03
N PHE A 409 4.25 -29.79 -0.81
CA PHE A 409 2.82 -29.91 -0.52
C PHE A 409 2.17 -31.13 -1.15
N ASP A 410 2.92 -31.94 -1.89
CA ASP A 410 2.42 -33.17 -2.51
C ASP A 410 1.94 -34.16 -1.45
N SER A 411 1.01 -35.03 -1.84
CA SER A 411 0.40 -36.03 -0.98
C SER A 411 1.39 -37.04 -0.35
N GLU A 412 2.60 -37.14 -0.91
CA GLU A 412 3.70 -37.92 -0.36
C GLU A 412 4.36 -37.26 0.87
N HIS A 413 4.20 -35.94 1.00
CA HIS A 413 4.84 -35.14 2.05
C HIS A 413 3.85 -34.58 3.06
N MET A 414 2.62 -34.27 2.64
CA MET A 414 1.59 -33.65 3.48
C MET A 414 0.22 -34.23 3.22
N SER A 415 -0.49 -34.59 4.29
CA SER A 415 -1.88 -35.02 4.22
C SER A 415 -2.83 -33.82 4.00
N VAL A 416 -4.07 -34.11 3.58
CA VAL A 416 -5.09 -33.08 3.39
C VAL A 416 -5.39 -32.31 4.67
N ASP A 417 -5.40 -32.97 5.82
CA ASP A 417 -5.66 -32.30 7.10
C ASP A 417 -4.50 -31.39 7.52
N GLU A 418 -3.25 -31.82 7.33
CA GLU A 418 -2.07 -30.97 7.53
C GLU A 418 -2.06 -29.76 6.60
N LEU A 419 -2.45 -29.93 5.33
CA LEU A 419 -2.58 -28.81 4.38
C LEU A 419 -3.68 -27.83 4.80
N LEU A 420 -4.82 -28.32 5.31
CA LEU A 420 -5.91 -27.47 5.81
C LEU A 420 -5.47 -26.64 7.03
N ASP A 421 -4.68 -27.23 7.92
CA ASP A 421 -4.11 -26.50 9.05
C ASP A 421 -3.05 -25.49 8.57
N TYR A 422 -2.23 -25.88 7.59
CA TYR A 422 -1.22 -25.00 7.01
C TYR A 422 -1.82 -23.74 6.37
N VAL A 423 -2.87 -23.87 5.56
CA VAL A 423 -3.49 -22.71 4.89
C VAL A 423 -4.25 -21.80 5.84
N ARG A 424 -4.56 -22.24 7.06
CA ARG A 424 -5.14 -21.40 8.13
C ARG A 424 -4.15 -20.34 8.59
N GLU A 425 -2.85 -20.68 8.57
CA GLU A 425 -1.78 -19.72 8.78
C GLU A 425 -1.52 -18.94 7.48
N GLY A 426 -1.46 -17.62 7.58
CA GLY A 426 -1.13 -16.78 6.43
C GLY A 426 0.36 -16.85 6.13
N THR A 427 0.83 -17.87 5.40
CA THR A 427 2.24 -18.00 5.01
C THR A 427 2.51 -17.42 3.62
N ASP A 428 3.77 -17.13 3.33
CA ASP A 428 4.22 -16.57 2.05
C ASP A 428 3.92 -17.45 0.84
N ASP A 429 3.79 -18.75 1.06
CA ASP A 429 3.59 -19.76 0.02
C ASP A 429 2.27 -20.51 0.10
N ARG A 430 1.32 -20.05 0.93
CA ARG A 430 0.03 -20.73 1.11
C ARG A 430 -0.79 -20.88 -0.18
N ILE A 431 -0.54 -20.06 -1.20
CA ILE A 431 -1.23 -20.18 -2.50
C ILE A 431 -0.96 -21.53 -3.17
N TYR A 432 0.25 -22.07 -3.01
CA TYR A 432 0.63 -23.37 -3.54
C TYR A 432 -0.03 -24.51 -2.75
N ALA A 433 -0.15 -24.37 -1.42
CA ALA A 433 -0.88 -25.31 -0.57
C ALA A 433 -2.39 -25.32 -0.91
N ILE A 434 -2.97 -24.15 -1.20
CA ILE A 434 -4.36 -24.02 -1.69
C ILE A 434 -4.54 -24.75 -3.02
N SER A 435 -3.63 -24.57 -3.96
CA SER A 435 -3.66 -25.30 -5.24
C SER A 435 -3.61 -26.82 -5.01
N GLN A 436 -2.75 -27.30 -4.11
CA GLN A 436 -2.64 -28.73 -3.80
C GLN A 436 -3.90 -29.28 -3.12
N LEU A 437 -4.55 -28.53 -2.23
CA LEU A 437 -5.86 -28.91 -1.68
C LEU A 437 -6.92 -29.10 -2.77
N MET A 438 -6.95 -28.20 -3.75
CA MET A 438 -7.87 -28.29 -4.89
C MET A 438 -7.51 -29.47 -5.80
N TRP A 439 -6.23 -29.74 -5.96
CA TRP A 439 -5.75 -30.94 -6.68
C TRP A 439 -6.23 -32.23 -6.01
N ALA A 440 -6.18 -32.29 -4.67
CA ALA A 440 -6.68 -33.39 -3.86
C ALA A 440 -8.23 -33.47 -3.81
N GLY A 441 -8.95 -32.54 -4.45
CA GLY A 441 -10.42 -32.54 -4.54
C GLY A 441 -11.12 -31.88 -3.36
N VAL A 442 -10.42 -31.10 -2.53
CA VAL A 442 -11.05 -30.34 -1.44
C VAL A 442 -11.89 -29.22 -2.05
N ASP A 443 -13.12 -29.08 -1.56
CA ASP A 443 -14.03 -28.04 -2.00
C ASP A 443 -13.48 -26.64 -1.64
N HIS A 444 -13.47 -25.73 -2.63
CA HIS A 444 -12.95 -24.39 -2.47
C HIS A 444 -13.76 -23.55 -1.49
N SER A 445 -15.04 -23.86 -1.23
CA SER A 445 -15.84 -23.22 -0.19
C SER A 445 -15.27 -23.52 1.22
N ARG A 446 -14.73 -24.72 1.44
CA ARG A 446 -14.04 -25.06 2.70
C ARG A 446 -12.76 -24.26 2.87
N ILE A 447 -12.01 -24.05 1.76
CA ILE A 447 -10.80 -23.24 1.75
C ILE A 447 -11.14 -21.77 2.03
N CYS A 448 -12.19 -21.23 1.41
CA CYS A 448 -12.71 -19.88 1.67
C CYS A 448 -13.02 -19.66 3.15
N ASN A 449 -13.75 -20.59 3.77
CA ASN A 449 -14.11 -20.50 5.20
C ASN A 449 -12.90 -20.51 6.14
N ILE A 450 -11.80 -21.16 5.75
CA ILE A 450 -10.58 -21.24 6.56
C ILE A 450 -9.69 -20.01 6.36
N THR A 451 -9.55 -19.55 5.12
CA THR A 451 -8.58 -18.51 4.74
C THR A 451 -9.17 -17.11 4.71
N GLY A 452 -10.49 -16.98 4.50
CA GLY A 452 -11.15 -15.72 4.23
C GLY A 452 -10.90 -15.17 2.83
N ILE A 453 -10.17 -15.88 1.98
CA ILE A 453 -9.94 -15.48 0.58
C ILE A 453 -11.27 -15.56 -0.19
N ASP A 454 -11.58 -14.51 -0.96
CA ASP A 454 -12.83 -14.44 -1.72
C ASP A 454 -12.95 -15.62 -2.72
N MET A 455 -14.16 -16.14 -2.82
CA MET A 455 -14.48 -17.28 -3.70
C MET A 455 -14.07 -17.04 -5.15
N PHE A 456 -14.16 -15.81 -5.62
CA PHE A 456 -13.73 -15.45 -6.98
C PHE A 456 -12.27 -15.85 -7.24
N PHE A 457 -11.36 -15.52 -6.32
CA PHE A 457 -9.94 -15.85 -6.46
C PHE A 457 -9.71 -17.37 -6.39
N LEU A 458 -10.43 -18.03 -5.49
CA LEU A 458 -10.34 -19.49 -5.36
C LEU A 458 -10.88 -20.20 -6.61
N ASP A 459 -11.96 -19.71 -7.22
CA ASP A 459 -12.48 -20.23 -8.48
C ASP A 459 -11.48 -20.10 -9.63
N LYS A 460 -10.72 -19.00 -9.65
CA LYS A 460 -9.66 -18.80 -10.65
C LYS A 460 -8.49 -19.77 -10.47
N ILE A 461 -8.06 -20.00 -9.22
CA ILE A 461 -7.05 -21.01 -8.91
C ILE A 461 -7.55 -22.41 -9.27
N LYS A 462 -8.80 -22.71 -8.92
CA LYS A 462 -9.43 -24.00 -9.26
C LYS A 462 -9.46 -24.25 -10.76
N LYS A 463 -9.78 -23.23 -11.54
CA LYS A 463 -9.78 -23.33 -13.01
C LYS A 463 -8.40 -23.70 -13.57
N ILE A 464 -7.31 -23.14 -12.98
CA ILE A 464 -5.94 -23.52 -13.35
C ILE A 464 -5.71 -25.00 -13.03
N VAL A 465 -6.05 -25.44 -11.81
CA VAL A 465 -5.87 -26.83 -11.37
C VAL A 465 -6.69 -27.81 -12.20
N ASP A 466 -7.94 -27.49 -12.50
CA ASP A 466 -8.80 -28.35 -13.33
C ASP A 466 -8.24 -28.50 -14.76
N PHE A 467 -7.73 -27.41 -15.31
CA PHE A 467 -7.11 -27.42 -16.64
C PHE A 467 -5.80 -28.22 -16.67
N GLU A 468 -4.98 -28.14 -15.62
CA GLU A 468 -3.78 -28.98 -15.49
C GLU A 468 -4.13 -30.48 -15.44
N LYS A 469 -5.21 -30.85 -14.72
CA LYS A 469 -5.72 -32.24 -14.70
C LYS A 469 -6.17 -32.71 -16.07
N GLU A 470 -6.84 -31.86 -16.85
CA GLU A 470 -7.25 -32.19 -18.23
C GLU A 470 -6.02 -32.40 -19.13
N MET A 471 -5.01 -31.57 -18.98
CA MET A 471 -3.76 -31.71 -19.74
C MET A 471 -3.00 -33.00 -19.38
N GLU A 472 -2.97 -33.39 -18.11
CA GLU A 472 -2.36 -34.67 -17.69
C GLU A 472 -3.13 -35.87 -18.23
N ALA A 473 -4.46 -35.81 -18.27
CA ALA A 473 -5.29 -36.87 -18.80
C ALA A 473 -5.19 -37.01 -20.34
N CYS A 474 -4.89 -35.91 -21.05
CA CYS A 474 -4.83 -35.88 -22.52
C CYS A 474 -3.58 -35.09 -23.00
N PRO A 475 -2.34 -35.55 -22.70
CA PRO A 475 -1.13 -34.81 -22.94
C PRO A 475 -0.82 -34.50 -24.41
N ASP A 476 -1.35 -35.28 -25.32
CA ASP A 476 -1.14 -35.14 -26.76
C ASP A 476 -2.20 -34.31 -27.49
N SER A 477 -3.13 -33.68 -26.77
CA SER A 477 -4.21 -32.88 -27.38
C SER A 477 -3.69 -31.52 -27.90
N PRO A 478 -3.70 -31.29 -29.24
CA PRO A 478 -3.27 -30.00 -29.78
C PRO A 478 -4.21 -28.84 -29.39
N GLU A 479 -5.47 -29.16 -29.05
CA GLU A 479 -6.46 -28.17 -28.61
C GLU A 479 -6.15 -27.66 -27.22
N LEU A 480 -5.89 -28.56 -26.26
CA LEU A 480 -5.46 -28.21 -24.90
C LEU A 480 -4.13 -27.45 -24.92
N MET A 481 -3.16 -27.86 -25.76
CA MET A 481 -1.90 -27.15 -25.93
C MET A 481 -2.07 -25.72 -26.45
N ARG A 482 -3.05 -25.45 -27.31
CA ARG A 482 -3.37 -24.09 -27.78
C ARG A 482 -4.04 -23.29 -26.70
N GLU A 483 -4.92 -23.89 -25.91
CA GLU A 483 -5.61 -23.22 -24.79
C GLU A 483 -4.62 -22.88 -23.68
N ALA A 484 -3.69 -23.77 -23.36
CA ALA A 484 -2.63 -23.52 -22.39
C ALA A 484 -1.71 -22.34 -22.74
N LYS A 485 -1.68 -21.92 -23.99
CA LYS A 485 -0.87 -20.77 -24.46
C LYS A 485 -1.64 -19.44 -24.45
N LYS A 486 -2.91 -19.46 -24.16
CA LYS A 486 -3.73 -18.25 -24.01
C LYS A 486 -3.66 -17.72 -22.59
#